data_5118165547d86ae8fb81ff6c4bceadf6
#
_entry.id   5118165547d86ae8fb81ff6c4bceadf6
#
_cell.length_a   1.000
_cell.length_b   1.000
_cell.length_c   1.000
_cell.angle_alpha   90.00
_cell.angle_beta   90.00
_cell.angle_gamma   90.00
#
_symmetry.space_group_name_H-M   'P 1'
#
loop_
_entity.id
_entity.type
_entity.pdbx_description
1 polymer ?
#
loop_
_entity_poly.entity_id
_entity_poly.type
_entity_poly.pdbx_seq_one_letter_code
_entity_poly.pdbx_strand_id
1 'polypeptide(L)'
;MAFIEVNNLVKEYKIIEKEKGIKGYLKHLIKPKYKILKAVKGINFSINEGELVGYIGENGAGKSTTIKMLTGLLTPTSGKVIVNGIVPNEKRVQNNKNIGAVFGQKTQLWWDLPVIESFDLIKKMYRIPEDEYKENLKKFTEILELDDLLDKQVKNLSLGQKMRCEIAATFLHNPKVVYLDEPTIGLDVLVKEKIRKFIKDINKEKKTTVILTTHDLKDIEDVCNRIILLDKGEIIYDGDKQKFKDSYGKYVTAEIYVKDKLKDFKDIENINNFEIIEETENKVKIKFNHEETTIMRVIDEMSNNCKIEDIHMKEEELEDILKEIYKGAHTKC
;
A
#
# COMPACT_ATOMS: atom_id res chain seq x y z
N MET A 1 20.51 -14.13 6.31
CA MET A 1 19.57 -13.85 7.42
C MET A 1 18.59 -12.83 6.89
N ALA A 2 17.31 -13.00 7.19
CA ALA A 2 16.31 -12.02 6.81
C ALA A 2 16.59 -10.67 7.51
N PHE A 3 16.29 -9.57 6.83
CA PHE A 3 16.56 -8.22 7.34
C PHE A 3 15.46 -7.76 8.33
N ILE A 4 14.22 -8.17 8.06
CA ILE A 4 13.09 -8.05 8.99
C ILE A 4 12.54 -9.46 9.23
N GLU A 5 12.36 -9.81 10.49
CA GLU A 5 11.79 -11.09 10.90
C GLU A 5 10.62 -10.87 11.85
N VAL A 6 9.49 -11.46 11.52
CA VAL A 6 8.26 -11.40 12.31
C VAL A 6 7.83 -12.83 12.62
N ASN A 7 7.83 -13.17 13.92
CA ASN A 7 7.56 -14.52 14.38
C ASN A 7 6.38 -14.54 15.34
N ASN A 8 5.30 -15.19 14.94
CA ASN A 8 4.06 -15.39 15.70
C ASN A 8 3.55 -14.10 16.37
N LEU A 9 3.55 -13.01 15.62
CA LEU A 9 3.27 -11.67 16.13
C LEU A 9 1.78 -11.48 16.44
N VAL A 10 1.48 -11.16 17.71
CA VAL A 10 0.11 -10.93 18.19
C VAL A 10 -0.02 -9.54 18.79
N LYS A 11 -1.13 -8.88 18.47
CA LYS A 11 -1.55 -7.67 19.18
C LYS A 11 -3.01 -7.73 19.56
N GLU A 12 -3.24 -7.65 20.85
CA GLU A 12 -4.57 -7.58 21.47
C GLU A 12 -4.79 -6.24 22.13
N TYR A 13 -6.01 -5.72 22.01
CA TYR A 13 -6.48 -4.53 22.71
C TYR A 13 -7.63 -4.88 23.62
N LYS A 14 -7.58 -4.40 24.85
CA LYS A 14 -8.71 -4.48 25.79
C LYS A 14 -9.62 -3.29 25.53
N ILE A 15 -10.78 -3.54 24.95
CA ILE A 15 -11.80 -2.52 24.67
C ILE A 15 -12.86 -2.61 25.76
N ILE A 16 -13.20 -1.46 26.32
CA ILE A 16 -14.25 -1.35 27.33
C ILE A 16 -15.62 -1.52 26.65
N GLU A 17 -16.39 -2.50 27.08
CA GLU A 17 -17.75 -2.74 26.59
C GLU A 17 -18.73 -1.81 27.33
N LYS A 18 -19.11 -0.70 26.68
CA LYS A 18 -20.03 0.27 27.26
C LYS A 18 -21.47 -0.23 27.17
N GLU A 19 -22.10 -0.56 28.30
CA GLU A 19 -23.56 -0.76 28.39
C GLU A 19 -24.26 0.59 28.22
N LYS A 20 -25.34 0.64 27.43
CA LYS A 20 -26.11 1.89 27.20
C LYS A 20 -26.89 2.30 28.46
N GLY A 21 -26.94 3.61 28.75
CA GLY A 21 -27.74 4.20 29.84
C GLY A 21 -26.96 4.46 31.14
N ILE A 22 -27.56 5.32 32.00
CA ILE A 22 -26.93 5.79 33.26
C ILE A 22 -26.61 4.63 34.22
N LYS A 23 -27.49 3.61 34.29
CA LYS A 23 -27.25 2.42 35.11
C LYS A 23 -26.05 1.59 34.59
N GLY A 24 -25.87 1.51 33.26
CA GLY A 24 -24.71 0.87 32.64
C GLY A 24 -23.43 1.62 32.96
N TYR A 25 -23.45 2.94 32.95
CA TYR A 25 -22.29 3.79 33.27
C TYR A 25 -21.85 3.62 34.74
N LEU A 26 -22.77 3.62 35.71
CA LEU A 26 -22.46 3.40 37.14
C LEU A 26 -21.91 1.98 37.41
N LYS A 27 -22.51 0.96 36.79
CA LYS A 27 -22.04 -0.42 36.90
C LYS A 27 -20.62 -0.59 36.29
N HIS A 28 -20.36 0.15 35.26
CA HIS A 28 -19.05 0.17 34.60
C HIS A 28 -17.92 0.75 35.45
N LEU A 29 -18.21 1.79 36.27
CA LEU A 29 -17.26 2.37 37.22
C LEU A 29 -16.83 1.38 38.31
N ILE A 30 -17.72 0.45 38.68
CA ILE A 30 -17.47 -0.53 39.76
C ILE A 30 -16.88 -1.84 39.22
N LYS A 31 -17.30 -2.30 38.00
CA LYS A 31 -16.86 -3.56 37.41
C LYS A 31 -16.86 -3.48 35.89
N PRO A 32 -15.78 -2.93 35.28
CA PRO A 32 -15.71 -2.77 33.83
C PRO A 32 -15.61 -4.14 33.14
N LYS A 33 -16.48 -4.35 32.14
CA LYS A 33 -16.38 -5.48 31.23
C LYS A 33 -15.45 -5.12 30.06
N TYR A 34 -14.53 -6.02 29.76
CA TYR A 34 -13.59 -5.86 28.67
C TYR A 34 -13.88 -6.89 27.58
N LYS A 35 -13.84 -6.41 26.32
CA LYS A 35 -13.77 -7.27 25.14
C LYS A 35 -12.35 -7.23 24.62
N ILE A 36 -11.79 -8.37 24.27
CA ILE A 36 -10.47 -8.47 23.63
C ILE A 36 -10.67 -8.34 22.12
N LEU A 37 -10.04 -7.34 21.52
CA LEU A 37 -9.93 -7.20 20.07
C LEU A 37 -8.53 -7.67 19.66
N LYS A 38 -8.46 -8.73 18.88
CA LYS A 38 -7.22 -9.22 18.28
C LYS A 38 -7.00 -8.50 16.96
N ALA A 39 -6.16 -7.46 16.97
CA ALA A 39 -5.84 -6.68 15.78
C ALA A 39 -4.82 -7.38 14.88
N VAL A 40 -3.95 -8.22 15.47
CA VAL A 40 -2.97 -9.07 14.77
C VAL A 40 -2.96 -10.44 15.46
N LYS A 41 -3.04 -11.53 14.69
CA LYS A 41 -3.38 -12.86 15.17
C LYS A 41 -2.30 -13.91 14.88
N GLY A 42 -1.05 -13.64 15.24
CA GLY A 42 0.04 -14.61 15.09
C GLY A 42 0.64 -14.64 13.69
N ILE A 43 0.84 -13.48 13.08
CA ILE A 43 1.42 -13.37 11.74
C ILE A 43 2.91 -13.72 11.73
N ASN A 44 3.34 -14.33 10.63
CA ASN A 44 4.73 -14.70 10.39
C ASN A 44 5.13 -14.24 8.98
N PHE A 45 6.22 -13.50 8.86
CA PHE A 45 6.84 -13.16 7.59
C PHE A 45 8.29 -12.72 7.78
N SER A 46 9.04 -12.72 6.69
CA SER A 46 10.40 -12.19 6.68
C SER A 46 10.61 -11.34 5.43
N ILE A 47 11.42 -10.29 5.53
CA ILE A 47 11.75 -9.39 4.41
C ILE A 47 13.26 -9.31 4.30
N ASN A 48 13.80 -9.40 3.08
CA ASN A 48 15.23 -9.24 2.84
C ASN A 48 15.62 -7.77 2.68
N GLU A 49 16.90 -7.47 2.82
CA GLU A 49 17.41 -6.12 2.59
C GLU A 49 17.16 -5.67 1.15
N GLY A 50 16.68 -4.45 0.97
CA GLY A 50 16.41 -3.85 -0.33
C GLY A 50 15.09 -4.29 -0.99
N GLU A 51 14.25 -5.09 -0.33
CA GLU A 51 12.93 -5.42 -0.87
C GLU A 51 11.97 -4.21 -0.83
N LEU A 52 11.14 -4.09 -1.87
CA LEU A 52 10.00 -3.17 -1.95
C LEU A 52 8.71 -3.97 -1.76
N VAL A 53 8.11 -3.87 -0.57
CA VAL A 53 6.99 -4.71 -0.14
C VAL A 53 5.71 -3.89 0.01
N GLY A 54 4.67 -4.29 -0.72
CA GLY A 54 3.32 -3.80 -0.50
C GLY A 54 2.65 -4.56 0.64
N TYR A 55 2.29 -3.84 1.71
CA TYR A 55 1.61 -4.40 2.87
C TYR A 55 0.14 -3.96 2.86
N ILE A 56 -0.72 -4.76 2.26
CA ILE A 56 -2.08 -4.39 1.88
C ILE A 56 -3.14 -5.14 2.67
N GLY A 57 -4.37 -4.65 2.66
CA GLY A 57 -5.50 -5.23 3.37
C GLY A 57 -6.60 -4.20 3.58
N GLU A 58 -7.80 -4.63 3.95
CA GLU A 58 -8.92 -3.73 4.26
C GLU A 58 -8.65 -2.84 5.48
N ASN A 59 -9.52 -1.85 5.68
CA ASN A 59 -9.51 -1.03 6.88
C ASN A 59 -9.77 -1.91 8.12
N GLY A 60 -8.87 -1.82 9.11
CA GLY A 60 -8.96 -2.67 10.30
C GLY A 60 -8.27 -4.03 10.17
N ALA A 61 -7.70 -4.39 9.02
CA ALA A 61 -6.97 -5.65 8.83
C ALA A 61 -5.71 -5.80 9.70
N GLY A 62 -5.23 -4.72 10.34
CA GLY A 62 -4.06 -4.77 11.23
C GLY A 62 -2.80 -4.10 10.67
N LYS A 63 -2.85 -3.50 9.47
CA LYS A 63 -1.68 -2.88 8.79
C LYS A 63 -0.92 -1.90 9.67
N SER A 64 -1.54 -0.77 10.03
CA SER A 64 -0.88 0.26 10.85
C SER A 64 -0.50 -0.24 12.25
N THR A 65 -1.20 -1.24 12.79
CA THR A 65 -0.83 -1.88 14.05
C THR A 65 0.49 -2.64 13.90
N THR A 66 0.65 -3.38 12.82
CA THR A 66 1.89 -4.11 12.50
C THR A 66 3.04 -3.12 12.26
N ILE A 67 2.85 -2.09 11.44
CA ILE A 67 3.87 -1.05 11.21
C ILE A 67 4.32 -0.40 12.53
N LYS A 68 3.40 -0.09 13.44
CA LYS A 68 3.76 0.47 14.76
C LYS A 68 4.55 -0.51 15.63
N MET A 69 4.38 -1.82 15.47
CA MET A 69 5.22 -2.82 16.16
C MET A 69 6.59 -2.94 15.49
N LEU A 70 6.68 -2.91 14.17
CA LEU A 70 7.93 -2.90 13.41
C LEU A 70 8.80 -1.67 13.72
N THR A 71 8.17 -0.50 13.91
CA THR A 71 8.88 0.73 14.29
C THR A 71 9.23 0.81 15.79
N GLY A 72 8.70 -0.10 16.62
CA GLY A 72 8.87 -0.07 18.08
C GLY A 72 8.01 0.95 18.82
N LEU A 73 7.07 1.62 18.13
CA LEU A 73 6.08 2.51 18.75
C LEU A 73 5.05 1.75 19.58
N LEU A 74 4.82 0.49 19.23
CA LEU A 74 3.86 -0.38 19.89
C LEU A 74 4.54 -1.69 20.30
N THR A 75 4.36 -2.10 21.56
CA THR A 75 4.84 -3.38 22.04
C THR A 75 3.86 -4.49 21.66
N PRO A 76 4.32 -5.62 21.08
CA PRO A 76 3.50 -6.79 20.85
C PRO A 76 2.86 -7.34 22.14
N THR A 77 1.73 -8.01 22.02
CA THR A 77 1.15 -8.77 23.13
C THR A 77 1.89 -10.09 23.31
N SER A 78 2.26 -10.73 22.20
CA SER A 78 3.16 -11.89 22.15
C SER A 78 3.83 -11.99 20.79
N GLY A 79 4.76 -12.92 20.64
CA GLY A 79 5.58 -13.05 19.45
C GLY A 79 6.77 -12.09 19.45
N LYS A 80 7.53 -12.08 18.36
CA LYS A 80 8.78 -11.33 18.27
C LYS A 80 8.93 -10.64 16.92
N VAL A 81 9.49 -9.43 16.96
CA VAL A 81 9.93 -8.66 15.78
C VAL A 81 11.41 -8.41 15.89
N ILE A 82 12.14 -8.62 14.81
CA ILE A 82 13.55 -8.25 14.67
C ILE A 82 13.68 -7.42 13.40
N VAL A 83 14.29 -6.24 13.49
CA VAL A 83 14.58 -5.36 12.35
C VAL A 83 16.08 -5.08 12.36
N ASN A 84 16.78 -5.48 11.31
CA ASN A 84 18.24 -5.34 11.22
C ASN A 84 18.97 -5.85 12.50
N GLY A 85 18.59 -7.04 12.99
CA GLY A 85 19.16 -7.63 14.21
C GLY A 85 18.73 -6.98 15.52
N ILE A 86 17.84 -5.99 15.50
CA ILE A 86 17.38 -5.22 16.66
C ILE A 86 15.92 -5.61 16.98
N VAL A 87 15.60 -5.76 18.27
CA VAL A 87 14.20 -5.83 18.73
C VAL A 87 13.69 -4.40 18.97
N PRO A 88 12.77 -3.89 18.13
CA PRO A 88 12.47 -2.45 18.06
C PRO A 88 11.95 -1.84 19.36
N ASN A 89 11.07 -2.54 20.09
CA ASN A 89 10.49 -2.05 21.34
C ASN A 89 11.46 -2.07 22.53
N GLU A 90 12.53 -2.88 22.46
CA GLU A 90 13.56 -2.96 23.52
C GLU A 90 14.68 -1.94 23.30
N LYS A 91 15.09 -1.71 22.05
CA LYS A 91 16.22 -0.84 21.70
C LYS A 91 15.78 0.30 20.77
N ARG A 92 14.77 1.06 21.18
CA ARG A 92 14.12 2.13 20.37
C ARG A 92 15.10 3.12 19.76
N VAL A 93 16.03 3.65 20.57
CA VAL A 93 16.99 4.67 20.09
C VAL A 93 17.89 4.09 18.99
N GLN A 94 18.33 2.84 19.15
CA GLN A 94 19.17 2.19 18.16
C GLN A 94 18.37 1.85 16.89
N ASN A 95 17.12 1.37 17.05
CA ASN A 95 16.22 1.11 15.94
C ASN A 95 15.92 2.39 15.15
N ASN A 96 15.55 3.49 15.83
CA ASN A 96 15.15 4.74 15.19
C ASN A 96 16.27 5.38 14.34
N LYS A 97 17.54 5.11 14.64
CA LYS A 97 18.67 5.55 13.81
C LYS A 97 18.71 4.88 12.44
N ASN A 98 18.12 3.70 12.31
CA ASN A 98 18.17 2.88 11.11
C ASN A 98 16.87 2.89 10.30
N ILE A 99 15.81 3.49 10.84
CA ILE A 99 14.51 3.49 10.18
C ILE A 99 14.02 4.90 9.87
N GLY A 100 13.26 5.01 8.79
CA GLY A 100 12.39 6.15 8.51
C GLY A 100 10.92 5.72 8.59
N ALA A 101 10.03 6.63 8.95
CA ALA A 101 8.61 6.30 8.96
C ALA A 101 7.75 7.52 8.64
N VAL A 102 6.77 7.33 7.76
CA VAL A 102 5.68 8.27 7.48
C VAL A 102 4.39 7.63 7.95
N PHE A 103 3.61 8.33 8.78
CA PHE A 103 2.35 7.84 9.32
C PHE A 103 1.18 8.71 8.85
N GLY A 104 0.60 8.36 7.71
CA GLY A 104 -0.56 9.05 7.17
C GLY A 104 -0.35 10.56 7.06
N GLN A 105 -1.28 11.34 7.59
CA GLN A 105 -1.23 12.81 7.54
C GLN A 105 -0.46 13.45 8.71
N LYS A 106 0.22 12.65 9.54
CA LYS A 106 1.06 13.20 10.63
C LYS A 106 2.39 13.66 10.06
N THR A 107 2.82 14.85 10.47
CA THR A 107 4.11 15.38 10.05
C THR A 107 5.16 15.27 11.16
N GLN A 108 6.40 15.00 10.77
CA GLN A 108 7.58 15.09 11.60
C GLN A 108 8.26 16.47 11.46
N LEU A 109 7.82 17.29 10.48
CA LEU A 109 8.32 18.64 10.28
C LEU A 109 7.73 19.60 11.31
N TRP A 110 8.49 20.60 11.70
CA TRP A 110 8.07 21.62 12.67
C TRP A 110 7.15 22.64 12.02
N TRP A 111 5.92 22.71 12.49
CA TRP A 111 4.81 23.45 11.90
C TRP A 111 5.08 24.93 11.63
N ASP A 112 5.76 25.62 12.58
CA ASP A 112 6.03 27.05 12.51
C ASP A 112 7.41 27.39 11.93
N LEU A 113 8.22 26.39 11.59
CA LEU A 113 9.55 26.59 11.02
C LEU A 113 9.51 26.47 9.49
N PRO A 114 10.43 27.12 8.78
CA PRO A 114 10.77 26.82 7.40
C PRO A 114 11.15 25.36 7.23
N VAL A 115 10.88 24.79 6.06
CA VAL A 115 11.20 23.40 5.75
C VAL A 115 12.70 23.12 5.96
N ILE A 116 13.56 24.03 5.47
CA ILE A 116 15.03 23.86 5.58
C ILE A 116 15.50 23.80 7.05
N GLU A 117 14.90 24.58 7.93
CA GLU A 117 15.23 24.53 9.36
C GLU A 117 14.77 23.22 10.01
N SER A 118 13.62 22.66 9.56
CA SER A 118 13.19 21.33 9.97
C SER A 118 14.19 20.25 9.52
N PHE A 119 14.72 20.36 8.31
CA PHE A 119 15.75 19.46 7.80
C PHE A 119 17.06 19.58 8.58
N ASP A 120 17.48 20.80 8.92
CA ASP A 120 18.66 21.04 9.76
C ASP A 120 18.52 20.47 11.18
N LEU A 121 17.32 20.52 11.75
CA LEU A 121 17.04 19.86 13.03
C LEU A 121 17.15 18.34 12.90
N ILE A 122 16.60 17.74 11.84
CA ILE A 122 16.73 16.31 11.56
C ILE A 122 18.21 15.92 11.40
N LYS A 123 18.99 16.70 10.65
CA LYS A 123 20.42 16.51 10.52
C LYS A 123 21.12 16.42 11.87
N LYS A 124 20.82 17.37 12.77
CA LYS A 124 21.41 17.41 14.12
C LYS A 124 20.94 16.21 14.95
N MET A 125 19.66 15.86 14.92
CA MET A 125 19.09 14.73 15.67
C MET A 125 19.70 13.39 15.27
N TYR A 126 19.86 13.15 13.98
CA TYR A 126 20.43 11.90 13.45
C TYR A 126 21.95 11.96 13.34
N ARG A 127 22.59 13.12 13.58
CA ARG A 127 24.03 13.38 13.44
C ARG A 127 24.52 13.04 12.04
N ILE A 128 23.79 13.51 11.02
CA ILE A 128 24.13 13.30 9.62
C ILE A 128 25.39 14.12 9.31
N PRO A 129 26.45 13.52 8.70
CA PRO A 129 27.62 14.24 8.24
C PRO A 129 27.25 15.35 7.25
N GLU A 130 28.00 16.47 7.28
CA GLU A 130 27.70 17.66 6.48
C GLU A 130 27.65 17.37 4.97
N ASP A 131 28.61 16.61 4.47
CA ASP A 131 28.71 16.29 3.06
C ASP A 131 27.56 15.39 2.60
N GLU A 132 27.22 14.38 3.41
CA GLU A 132 26.08 13.48 3.17
C GLU A 132 24.75 14.24 3.19
N TYR A 133 24.58 15.15 4.15
CA TYR A 133 23.38 15.99 4.23
C TYR A 133 23.23 16.87 2.98
N LYS A 134 24.30 17.55 2.54
CA LYS A 134 24.26 18.41 1.37
C LYS A 134 23.97 17.63 0.09
N GLU A 135 24.57 16.44 -0.05
CA GLU A 135 24.33 15.55 -1.19
C GLU A 135 22.85 15.12 -1.23
N ASN A 136 22.34 14.59 -0.11
CA ASN A 136 20.95 14.14 -0.02
C ASN A 136 19.98 15.31 -0.21
N LEU A 137 20.22 16.46 0.43
CA LEU A 137 19.37 17.63 0.30
C LEU A 137 19.27 18.09 -1.15
N LYS A 138 20.42 18.26 -1.83
CA LYS A 138 20.45 18.66 -3.24
C LYS A 138 19.66 17.68 -4.12
N LYS A 139 19.95 16.40 -3.98
CA LYS A 139 19.29 15.34 -4.75
C LYS A 139 17.79 15.27 -4.51
N PHE A 140 17.36 15.33 -3.24
CA PHE A 140 15.93 15.23 -2.90
C PHE A 140 15.18 16.49 -3.31
N THR A 141 15.82 17.65 -3.22
CA THR A 141 15.28 18.92 -3.70
C THR A 141 15.01 18.86 -5.20
N GLU A 142 15.95 18.34 -5.99
CA GLU A 142 15.81 18.19 -7.45
C GLU A 142 14.68 17.18 -7.80
N ILE A 143 14.69 15.98 -7.21
CA ILE A 143 13.71 14.92 -7.57
C ILE A 143 12.28 15.27 -7.12
N LEU A 144 12.16 15.84 -5.92
CA LEU A 144 10.86 16.16 -5.32
C LEU A 144 10.43 17.62 -5.56
N GLU A 145 11.24 18.40 -6.30
CA GLU A 145 10.99 19.83 -6.62
C GLU A 145 10.68 20.65 -5.36
N LEU A 146 11.67 20.72 -4.46
CA LEU A 146 11.50 21.39 -3.17
C LEU A 146 12.05 22.83 -3.15
N ASP A 147 12.73 23.31 -4.21
CA ASP A 147 13.41 24.60 -4.24
C ASP A 147 12.53 25.74 -3.70
N ASP A 148 11.34 25.89 -4.24
CA ASP A 148 10.39 26.92 -3.84
C ASP A 148 9.73 26.69 -2.47
N LEU A 149 10.02 25.57 -1.81
CA LEU A 149 9.38 25.15 -0.55
C LEU A 149 10.30 25.29 0.64
N LEU A 150 11.64 25.23 0.45
CA LEU A 150 12.61 25.16 1.52
C LEU A 150 12.49 26.32 2.52
N ASP A 151 12.27 27.54 2.04
CA ASP A 151 12.13 28.74 2.86
C ASP A 151 10.71 28.98 3.40
N LYS A 152 9.73 28.18 2.98
CA LYS A 152 8.34 28.30 3.43
C LYS A 152 8.13 27.60 4.77
N GLN A 153 7.35 28.23 5.62
CA GLN A 153 6.89 27.59 6.86
C GLN A 153 5.98 26.38 6.52
N VAL A 154 6.17 25.29 7.25
CA VAL A 154 5.44 24.01 7.02
C VAL A 154 3.92 24.19 7.05
N LYS A 155 3.41 25.07 7.92
CA LYS A 155 1.96 25.36 8.01
C LYS A 155 1.36 25.98 6.75
N ASN A 156 2.17 26.62 5.90
CA ASN A 156 1.74 27.30 4.70
C ASN A 156 1.81 26.40 3.44
N LEU A 157 2.24 25.15 3.58
CA LEU A 157 2.33 24.18 2.50
C LEU A 157 0.99 23.50 2.25
N SER A 158 0.68 23.27 0.98
CA SER A 158 -0.41 22.36 0.61
C SER A 158 -0.11 20.92 1.08
N LEU A 159 -1.11 20.06 1.09
CA LEU A 159 -0.93 18.66 1.48
C LEU A 159 0.15 17.96 0.64
N GLY A 160 0.12 18.12 -0.68
CA GLY A 160 1.11 17.54 -1.59
C GLY A 160 2.51 18.11 -1.40
N GLN A 161 2.64 19.42 -1.20
CA GLN A 161 3.91 20.06 -0.88
C GLN A 161 4.48 19.55 0.43
N LYS A 162 3.64 19.47 1.46
CA LYS A 162 4.03 18.93 2.77
C LYS A 162 4.50 17.48 2.66
N MET A 163 3.79 16.63 1.92
CA MET A 163 4.16 15.23 1.78
C MET A 163 5.49 15.07 1.04
N ARG A 164 5.76 15.87 0.01
CA ARG A 164 7.08 15.86 -0.66
C ARG A 164 8.21 16.19 0.31
N CYS A 165 8.03 17.21 1.14
CA CYS A 165 9.00 17.57 2.19
C CYS A 165 9.10 16.49 3.27
N GLU A 166 7.99 15.86 3.65
CA GLU A 166 7.94 14.77 4.64
C GLU A 166 8.71 13.53 4.16
N ILE A 167 8.52 13.16 2.87
CA ILE A 167 9.27 12.06 2.25
C ILE A 167 10.77 12.40 2.23
N ALA A 168 11.17 13.60 1.79
CA ALA A 168 12.57 14.00 1.82
C ALA A 168 13.16 13.89 3.24
N ALA A 169 12.48 14.46 4.24
CA ALA A 169 12.87 14.41 5.65
C ALA A 169 13.11 12.98 6.15
N THR A 170 12.21 12.06 5.75
CA THR A 170 12.27 10.65 6.16
C THR A 170 13.51 9.94 5.64
N PHE A 171 14.03 10.33 4.48
CA PHE A 171 15.18 9.71 3.85
C PHE A 171 16.51 10.43 4.12
N LEU A 172 16.53 11.64 4.70
CA LEU A 172 17.74 12.45 4.88
C LEU A 172 18.90 11.74 5.58
N HIS A 173 18.60 10.86 6.53
CA HIS A 173 19.59 10.14 7.34
C HIS A 173 19.96 8.76 6.78
N ASN A 174 19.64 8.50 5.50
CA ASN A 174 19.90 7.23 4.80
C ASN A 174 19.41 5.99 5.60
N PRO A 175 18.13 5.92 5.96
CA PRO A 175 17.60 4.80 6.72
C PRO A 175 17.76 3.48 5.96
N LYS A 176 17.99 2.39 6.69
CA LYS A 176 18.03 1.04 6.14
C LYS A 176 16.65 0.50 5.81
N VAL A 177 15.63 0.92 6.57
CA VAL A 177 14.22 0.56 6.38
C VAL A 177 13.38 1.82 6.39
N VAL A 178 12.40 1.90 5.50
CA VAL A 178 11.37 2.96 5.52
C VAL A 178 9.98 2.33 5.54
N TYR A 179 9.17 2.80 6.45
CA TYR A 179 7.76 2.45 6.58
C TYR A 179 6.91 3.62 6.10
N LEU A 180 6.14 3.40 5.04
CA LEU A 180 5.28 4.41 4.44
C LEU A 180 3.82 3.98 4.63
N ASP A 181 3.17 4.56 5.65
CA ASP A 181 1.77 4.27 5.96
C ASP A 181 0.89 5.34 5.31
N GLU A 182 0.26 5.01 4.17
CA GLU A 182 -0.60 5.89 3.36
C GLU A 182 0.08 7.19 2.84
N PRO A 183 1.28 7.13 2.22
CA PRO A 183 2.05 8.33 1.88
C PRO A 183 1.46 9.15 0.74
N THR A 184 0.52 8.62 -0.02
CA THR A 184 -0.04 9.24 -1.24
C THR A 184 -1.50 9.65 -1.09
N ILE A 185 -2.09 9.46 0.11
CA ILE A 185 -3.50 9.75 0.36
C ILE A 185 -3.82 11.24 0.14
N GLY A 186 -4.86 11.50 -0.66
CA GLY A 186 -5.31 12.87 -0.93
C GLY A 186 -4.39 13.71 -1.81
N LEU A 187 -3.39 13.11 -2.47
CA LEU A 187 -2.47 13.78 -3.39
C LEU A 187 -2.97 13.68 -4.84
N ASP A 188 -2.60 14.66 -5.64
CA ASP A 188 -2.81 14.63 -7.09
C ASP A 188 -1.88 13.62 -7.78
N VAL A 189 -2.21 13.27 -9.03
CA VAL A 189 -1.53 12.23 -9.80
C VAL A 189 -0.04 12.54 -10.00
N LEU A 190 0.31 13.79 -10.28
CA LEU A 190 1.70 14.18 -10.56
C LEU A 190 2.58 14.07 -9.31
N VAL A 191 2.05 14.46 -8.15
CA VAL A 191 2.78 14.32 -6.88
C VAL A 191 2.96 12.83 -6.52
N LYS A 192 1.93 11.99 -6.73
CA LYS A 192 2.04 10.56 -6.53
C LYS A 192 3.14 9.93 -7.40
N GLU A 193 3.19 10.28 -8.68
CA GLU A 193 4.23 9.79 -9.61
C GLU A 193 5.64 10.18 -9.16
N LYS A 194 5.85 11.41 -8.71
CA LYS A 194 7.13 11.88 -8.18
C LYS A 194 7.56 11.07 -6.95
N ILE A 195 6.65 10.84 -6.02
CA ILE A 195 6.91 10.05 -4.82
C ILE A 195 7.26 8.60 -5.19
N ARG A 196 6.50 7.96 -6.08
CA ARG A 196 6.78 6.60 -6.56
C ARG A 196 8.16 6.50 -7.19
N LYS A 197 8.49 7.43 -8.09
CA LYS A 197 9.79 7.49 -8.73
C LYS A 197 10.90 7.66 -7.69
N PHE A 198 10.76 8.61 -6.77
CA PHE A 198 11.73 8.85 -5.71
C PHE A 198 12.00 7.58 -4.88
N ILE A 199 10.95 6.87 -4.43
CA ILE A 199 11.10 5.64 -3.65
C ILE A 199 11.88 4.57 -4.44
N LYS A 200 11.57 4.39 -5.72
CA LYS A 200 12.26 3.42 -6.59
C LYS A 200 13.73 3.78 -6.80
N ASP A 201 14.01 5.05 -7.04
CA ASP A 201 15.38 5.53 -7.29
C ASP A 201 16.26 5.36 -6.04
N ILE A 202 15.75 5.74 -4.87
CA ILE A 202 16.46 5.55 -3.59
C ILE A 202 16.65 4.07 -3.27
N ASN A 203 15.63 3.23 -3.46
CA ASN A 203 15.79 1.79 -3.24
C ASN A 203 16.86 1.19 -4.17
N LYS A 204 16.85 1.55 -5.45
CA LYS A 204 17.84 1.05 -6.42
C LYS A 204 19.27 1.45 -6.04
N GLU A 205 19.46 2.67 -5.57
CA GLU A 205 20.78 3.23 -5.26
C GLU A 205 21.30 2.81 -3.87
N LYS A 206 20.48 2.98 -2.85
CA LYS A 206 20.87 2.79 -1.43
C LYS A 206 20.49 1.42 -0.87
N LYS A 207 19.75 0.59 -1.63
CA LYS A 207 19.20 -0.68 -1.17
C LYS A 207 18.30 -0.54 0.09
N THR A 208 17.68 0.62 0.26
CA THR A 208 16.74 0.86 1.37
C THR A 208 15.54 -0.08 1.24
N THR A 209 15.26 -0.86 2.26
CA THR A 209 14.06 -1.70 2.33
C THR A 209 12.84 -0.81 2.55
N VAL A 210 11.75 -1.00 1.79
CA VAL A 210 10.55 -0.19 1.95
C VAL A 210 9.33 -1.08 2.16
N ILE A 211 8.56 -0.76 3.20
CA ILE A 211 7.23 -1.34 3.42
C ILE A 211 6.21 -0.22 3.20
N LEU A 212 5.38 -0.41 2.18
CA LEU A 212 4.37 0.56 1.76
C LEU A 212 2.98 0.02 2.06
N THR A 213 2.20 0.78 2.83
CA THR A 213 0.75 0.58 2.93
C THR A 213 0.03 1.68 2.14
N THR A 214 -0.99 1.33 1.42
CA THR A 214 -1.80 2.29 0.66
C THR A 214 -3.16 1.70 0.31
N HIS A 215 -4.13 2.56 0.07
CA HIS A 215 -5.40 2.22 -0.56
C HIS A 215 -5.38 2.43 -2.07
N ASP A 216 -4.38 3.16 -2.58
CA ASP A 216 -4.15 3.33 -4.02
C ASP A 216 -3.27 2.18 -4.51
N LEU A 217 -3.88 1.15 -5.05
CA LEU A 217 -3.18 -0.05 -5.48
C LEU A 217 -2.22 0.18 -6.64
N LYS A 218 -2.36 1.30 -7.36
CA LYS A 218 -1.38 1.73 -8.36
C LYS A 218 -0.02 2.04 -7.72
N ASP A 219 0.01 2.50 -6.46
CA ASP A 219 1.29 2.66 -5.74
C ASP A 219 1.99 1.31 -5.56
N ILE A 220 1.22 0.25 -5.23
CA ILE A 220 1.75 -1.11 -5.10
C ILE A 220 2.22 -1.64 -6.45
N GLU A 221 1.42 -1.45 -7.49
CA GLU A 221 1.76 -1.90 -8.84
C GLU A 221 3.04 -1.25 -9.36
N ASP A 222 3.19 0.05 -9.16
CA ASP A 222 4.32 0.81 -9.67
C ASP A 222 5.59 0.63 -8.83
N VAL A 223 5.49 0.47 -7.51
CA VAL A 223 6.64 0.52 -6.61
C VAL A 223 7.07 -0.87 -6.13
N CYS A 224 6.12 -1.75 -5.79
CA CYS A 224 6.42 -2.98 -5.07
C CYS A 224 6.59 -4.19 -6.00
N ASN A 225 7.48 -5.11 -5.62
CA ASN A 225 7.67 -6.40 -6.30
C ASN A 225 7.03 -7.57 -5.54
N ARG A 226 6.78 -7.39 -4.25
CA ARG A 226 6.19 -8.38 -3.35
C ARG A 226 4.99 -7.80 -2.64
N ILE A 227 4.01 -8.64 -2.38
CA ILE A 227 2.78 -8.30 -1.66
C ILE A 227 2.67 -9.18 -0.42
N ILE A 228 2.33 -8.57 0.71
CA ILE A 228 1.84 -9.25 1.90
C ILE A 228 0.40 -8.76 2.10
N LEU A 229 -0.56 -9.67 1.92
CA LEU A 229 -1.99 -9.36 2.01
C LEU A 229 -2.55 -9.81 3.35
N LEU A 230 -3.16 -8.86 4.07
CA LEU A 230 -3.80 -9.11 5.36
C LEU A 230 -5.32 -9.08 5.23
N ASP A 231 -5.96 -10.02 5.91
CA ASP A 231 -7.39 -9.97 6.22
C ASP A 231 -7.61 -10.28 7.69
N LYS A 232 -8.41 -9.44 8.37
CA LYS A 232 -8.86 -9.63 9.78
C LYS A 232 -7.74 -10.01 10.76
N GLY A 233 -6.52 -9.48 10.55
CA GLY A 233 -5.35 -9.70 11.41
C GLY A 233 -4.51 -10.93 11.07
N GLU A 234 -4.77 -11.59 9.95
CA GLU A 234 -4.05 -12.77 9.45
C GLU A 234 -3.44 -12.47 8.08
N ILE A 235 -2.34 -13.12 7.72
CA ILE A 235 -1.78 -13.06 6.37
C ILE A 235 -2.46 -14.13 5.51
N ILE A 236 -3.07 -13.70 4.41
CA ILE A 236 -3.72 -14.59 3.44
C ILE A 236 -2.88 -14.80 2.17
N TYR A 237 -1.92 -13.91 1.92
CA TYR A 237 -0.93 -14.07 0.86
C TYR A 237 0.39 -13.40 1.25
N ASP A 238 1.49 -14.03 0.92
CA ASP A 238 2.85 -13.47 1.03
C ASP A 238 3.70 -14.00 -0.13
N GLY A 239 4.03 -13.14 -1.09
CA GLY A 239 4.77 -13.56 -2.27
C GLY A 239 4.97 -12.48 -3.33
N ASP A 240 5.53 -12.90 -4.45
CA ASP A 240 5.75 -12.06 -5.63
C ASP A 240 4.44 -11.51 -6.17
N LYS A 241 4.44 -10.21 -6.55
CA LYS A 241 3.27 -9.51 -7.08
C LYS A 241 2.75 -10.09 -8.38
N GLN A 242 3.66 -10.47 -9.29
CA GLN A 242 3.25 -11.03 -10.58
C GLN A 242 2.61 -12.41 -10.39
N LYS A 243 3.21 -13.27 -9.57
CA LYS A 243 2.61 -14.55 -9.21
C LYS A 243 1.24 -14.43 -8.56
N PHE A 244 1.04 -13.35 -7.77
CA PHE A 244 -0.28 -13.06 -7.22
C PHE A 244 -1.28 -12.77 -8.33
N LYS A 245 -0.94 -11.91 -9.28
CA LYS A 245 -1.79 -11.61 -10.44
C LYS A 245 -2.07 -12.88 -11.27
N ASP A 246 -1.06 -13.66 -11.56
CA ASP A 246 -1.19 -14.90 -12.34
C ASP A 246 -2.08 -15.95 -11.64
N SER A 247 -2.06 -16.00 -10.31
CA SER A 247 -2.81 -17.01 -9.54
C SER A 247 -4.25 -16.61 -9.23
N TYR A 248 -4.54 -15.33 -9.14
CA TYR A 248 -5.84 -14.80 -8.71
C TYR A 248 -6.55 -13.97 -9.78
N GLY A 249 -5.82 -13.43 -10.76
CA GLY A 249 -6.37 -12.69 -11.90
C GLY A 249 -6.85 -13.65 -12.97
N LYS A 250 -8.10 -14.11 -12.84
CA LYS A 250 -8.68 -15.08 -13.75
C LYS A 250 -9.35 -14.47 -14.96
N TYR A 251 -9.67 -13.20 -14.88
CA TYR A 251 -10.45 -12.53 -15.89
C TYR A 251 -9.63 -11.59 -16.76
N VAL A 252 -9.98 -11.56 -18.03
CA VAL A 252 -9.47 -10.57 -18.99
C VAL A 252 -10.64 -9.78 -19.52
N THR A 253 -10.46 -8.48 -19.64
CA THR A 253 -11.41 -7.60 -20.31
C THR A 253 -10.92 -7.31 -21.71
N ALA A 254 -11.76 -7.51 -22.73
CA ALA A 254 -11.48 -7.12 -24.10
C ALA A 254 -12.47 -6.05 -24.56
N GLU A 255 -11.97 -4.94 -25.08
CA GLU A 255 -12.73 -3.94 -25.80
C GLU A 255 -12.57 -4.21 -27.31
N ILE A 256 -13.66 -4.59 -27.96
CA ILE A 256 -13.69 -4.99 -29.36
C ILE A 256 -14.42 -3.91 -30.15
N TYR A 257 -13.72 -3.31 -31.08
CA TYR A 257 -14.25 -2.27 -31.97
C TYR A 257 -14.71 -2.89 -33.29
N VAL A 258 -15.92 -2.54 -33.75
CA VAL A 258 -16.53 -3.10 -34.93
C VAL A 258 -16.92 -2.01 -35.93
N LYS A 259 -16.82 -2.33 -37.20
CA LYS A 259 -17.10 -1.39 -38.30
C LYS A 259 -18.57 -1.22 -38.59
N ASP A 260 -19.32 -2.29 -38.49
CA ASP A 260 -20.74 -2.32 -38.82
C ASP A 260 -21.57 -2.40 -37.57
N LYS A 261 -22.75 -1.77 -37.56
CA LYS A 261 -23.67 -1.82 -36.45
C LYS A 261 -23.96 -3.26 -36.06
N LEU A 262 -23.68 -3.58 -34.81
CA LEU A 262 -23.94 -4.91 -34.26
C LEU A 262 -25.42 -5.23 -34.33
N LYS A 263 -25.77 -6.29 -35.05
CA LYS A 263 -27.09 -6.92 -34.91
C LYS A 263 -27.11 -7.63 -33.56
N ASP A 264 -28.10 -7.36 -32.74
CA ASP A 264 -28.28 -7.84 -31.37
C ASP A 264 -27.36 -8.95 -30.90
N PHE A 265 -26.44 -8.64 -29.94
CA PHE A 265 -25.55 -9.63 -29.31
C PHE A 265 -26.31 -10.73 -28.54
N LYS A 266 -27.60 -10.57 -28.32
CA LYS A 266 -28.45 -11.61 -27.68
C LYS A 266 -28.42 -12.95 -28.36
N ASP A 267 -28.04 -13.03 -29.65
CA ASP A 267 -27.87 -14.27 -30.37
C ASP A 267 -26.51 -14.96 -30.10
N ILE A 268 -25.56 -14.27 -29.42
CA ILE A 268 -24.27 -14.82 -29.01
C ILE A 268 -24.32 -15.39 -27.57
N GLU A 269 -25.48 -15.37 -26.91
CA GLU A 269 -25.69 -15.94 -25.57
C GLU A 269 -25.38 -17.45 -25.45
N ASN A 270 -25.03 -18.12 -26.55
CA ASN A 270 -24.58 -19.54 -26.56
C ASN A 270 -23.08 -19.71 -26.24
N ILE A 271 -22.32 -18.63 -26.03
CA ILE A 271 -20.95 -18.71 -25.55
C ILE A 271 -20.97 -18.71 -24.01
N ASN A 272 -21.02 -19.91 -23.48
CA ASN A 272 -20.94 -20.14 -22.04
C ASN A 272 -19.55 -19.76 -21.52
N ASN A 273 -19.13 -18.51 -21.33
CA ASN A 273 -17.90 -18.21 -20.58
C ASN A 273 -17.39 -16.78 -20.76
N PHE A 274 -18.25 -15.82 -21.18
CA PHE A 274 -17.92 -14.40 -21.09
C PHE A 274 -19.15 -13.57 -20.68
N GLU A 275 -18.90 -12.43 -20.09
CA GLU A 275 -19.89 -11.45 -19.68
C GLU A 275 -19.74 -10.17 -20.52
N ILE A 276 -20.84 -9.68 -21.10
CA ILE A 276 -20.87 -8.37 -21.76
C ILE A 276 -21.01 -7.31 -20.69
N ILE A 277 -19.98 -6.46 -20.52
CA ILE A 277 -19.98 -5.37 -19.53
C ILE A 277 -20.61 -4.12 -20.11
N GLU A 278 -20.35 -3.82 -21.39
CA GLU A 278 -20.79 -2.61 -22.08
C GLU A 278 -20.96 -2.88 -23.57
N GLU A 279 -22.04 -2.40 -24.14
CA GLU A 279 -22.33 -2.48 -25.57
C GLU A 279 -22.72 -1.11 -26.12
N THR A 280 -22.12 -0.71 -27.23
CA THR A 280 -22.45 0.50 -28.00
C THR A 280 -22.54 0.15 -29.49
N GLU A 281 -22.94 1.11 -30.34
CA GLU A 281 -23.07 0.84 -31.79
C GLU A 281 -21.80 0.31 -32.46
N ASN A 282 -20.60 0.72 -31.96
CA ASN A 282 -19.30 0.42 -32.60
C ASN A 282 -18.31 -0.27 -31.64
N LYS A 283 -18.71 -0.59 -30.40
CA LYS A 283 -17.81 -1.19 -29.40
C LYS A 283 -18.57 -2.15 -28.50
N VAL A 284 -17.93 -3.27 -28.21
CA VAL A 284 -18.36 -4.20 -27.17
C VAL A 284 -17.24 -4.42 -26.19
N LYS A 285 -17.54 -4.34 -24.93
CA LYS A 285 -16.63 -4.65 -23.84
C LYS A 285 -17.07 -5.94 -23.17
N ILE A 286 -16.20 -6.93 -23.19
CA ILE A 286 -16.46 -8.26 -22.64
C ILE A 286 -15.47 -8.58 -21.54
N LYS A 287 -15.91 -9.35 -20.55
CA LYS A 287 -15.07 -9.97 -19.51
C LYS A 287 -15.18 -11.49 -19.65
N PHE A 288 -14.05 -12.18 -19.68
CA PHE A 288 -14.01 -13.64 -19.77
C PHE A 288 -12.91 -14.23 -18.89
N ASN A 289 -13.12 -15.46 -18.46
CA ASN A 289 -12.11 -16.22 -17.72
C ASN A 289 -11.11 -16.82 -18.72
N HIS A 290 -9.84 -16.39 -18.66
CA HIS A 290 -8.81 -16.85 -19.60
C HIS A 290 -8.41 -18.33 -19.41
N GLU A 291 -8.76 -18.95 -18.24
CA GLU A 291 -8.58 -20.39 -18.02
C GLU A 291 -9.64 -21.23 -18.75
N GLU A 292 -10.82 -20.67 -19.03
CA GLU A 292 -11.97 -21.35 -19.61
C GLU A 292 -12.16 -21.04 -21.10
N THR A 293 -11.80 -19.81 -21.51
CA THR A 293 -11.93 -19.41 -22.92
C THR A 293 -10.74 -18.56 -23.37
N THR A 294 -10.52 -18.48 -24.68
CA THR A 294 -9.46 -17.68 -25.28
C THR A 294 -10.05 -16.53 -26.08
N ILE A 295 -9.32 -15.43 -26.19
CA ILE A 295 -9.74 -14.31 -27.04
C ILE A 295 -9.97 -14.75 -28.49
N MET A 296 -9.22 -15.72 -29.00
CA MET A 296 -9.37 -16.23 -30.35
C MET A 296 -10.74 -16.88 -30.57
N ARG A 297 -11.25 -17.64 -29.61
CA ARG A 297 -12.62 -18.18 -29.69
C ARG A 297 -13.66 -17.08 -29.72
N VAL A 298 -13.49 -16.06 -28.90
CA VAL A 298 -14.40 -14.90 -28.88
C VAL A 298 -14.37 -14.19 -30.23
N ILE A 299 -13.19 -13.96 -30.80
CA ILE A 299 -13.01 -13.35 -32.12
C ILE A 299 -13.67 -14.17 -33.20
N ASP A 300 -13.45 -15.50 -33.24
CA ASP A 300 -14.02 -16.39 -34.25
C ASP A 300 -15.55 -16.33 -34.23
N GLU A 301 -16.17 -16.37 -33.07
CA GLU A 301 -17.61 -16.28 -32.93
C GLU A 301 -18.18 -14.89 -33.29
N MET A 302 -17.49 -13.82 -32.89
CA MET A 302 -17.88 -12.45 -33.24
C MET A 302 -17.71 -12.17 -34.74
N SER A 303 -16.66 -12.69 -35.37
CA SER A 303 -16.35 -12.48 -36.79
C SER A 303 -17.42 -13.04 -37.72
N ASN A 304 -18.22 -13.99 -37.25
CA ASN A 304 -19.38 -14.51 -38.00
C ASN A 304 -20.53 -13.50 -38.07
N ASN A 305 -20.59 -12.53 -37.13
CA ASN A 305 -21.70 -11.60 -36.96
C ASN A 305 -21.35 -10.15 -37.25
N CYS A 306 -20.07 -9.78 -37.18
CA CYS A 306 -19.60 -8.39 -37.37
C CYS A 306 -18.16 -8.34 -37.91
N LYS A 307 -17.79 -7.22 -38.53
CA LYS A 307 -16.41 -6.96 -38.95
C LYS A 307 -15.63 -6.27 -37.85
N ILE A 308 -14.70 -6.99 -37.22
CA ILE A 308 -13.84 -6.46 -36.17
C ILE A 308 -12.80 -5.52 -36.80
N GLU A 309 -12.62 -4.35 -36.26
CA GLU A 309 -11.61 -3.35 -36.64
C GLU A 309 -10.40 -3.36 -35.73
N ASP A 310 -10.62 -3.45 -34.41
CA ASP A 310 -9.56 -3.40 -33.43
C ASP A 310 -9.96 -4.12 -32.12
N ILE A 311 -8.96 -4.55 -31.34
CA ILE A 311 -9.17 -5.25 -30.08
C ILE A 311 -8.14 -4.74 -29.07
N HIS A 312 -8.62 -4.19 -27.97
CA HIS A 312 -7.81 -3.82 -26.83
C HIS A 312 -8.05 -4.79 -25.66
N MET A 313 -7.01 -5.51 -25.28
CA MET A 313 -7.07 -6.41 -24.13
C MET A 313 -6.50 -5.74 -22.90
N LYS A 314 -7.16 -5.92 -21.77
CA LYS A 314 -6.71 -5.44 -20.46
C LYS A 314 -6.82 -6.59 -19.46
N GLU A 315 -5.68 -6.97 -18.88
CA GLU A 315 -5.64 -7.89 -17.74
C GLU A 315 -6.28 -7.22 -16.52
N GLU A 316 -6.74 -8.03 -15.57
CA GLU A 316 -7.26 -7.53 -14.30
C GLU A 316 -6.21 -6.71 -13.56
N GLU A 317 -6.61 -5.53 -13.12
CA GLU A 317 -5.80 -4.73 -12.21
C GLU A 317 -5.81 -5.37 -10.81
N LEU A 318 -4.76 -5.11 -10.05
CA LEU A 318 -4.64 -5.59 -8.68
C LEU A 318 -5.88 -5.25 -7.83
N GLU A 319 -6.51 -4.11 -8.13
CA GLU A 319 -7.71 -3.64 -7.45
C GLU A 319 -8.92 -4.55 -7.67
N ASP A 320 -9.11 -5.02 -8.88
CA ASP A 320 -10.24 -5.89 -9.24
C ASP A 320 -10.07 -7.28 -8.63
N ILE A 321 -8.86 -7.82 -8.69
CA ILE A 321 -8.50 -9.10 -8.06
C ILE A 321 -8.76 -9.06 -6.55
N LEU A 322 -8.32 -8.01 -5.88
CA LEU A 322 -8.52 -7.87 -4.43
C LEU A 322 -10.00 -7.71 -4.05
N LYS A 323 -10.79 -6.96 -4.84
CA LYS A 323 -12.24 -6.86 -4.63
C LYS A 323 -12.92 -8.23 -4.68
N GLU A 324 -12.50 -9.10 -5.59
CA GLU A 324 -13.04 -10.45 -5.70
C GLU A 324 -12.65 -11.34 -4.52
N ILE A 325 -11.39 -11.28 -4.09
CA ILE A 325 -10.91 -12.02 -2.91
C ILE A 325 -11.70 -11.63 -1.66
N TYR A 326 -11.90 -10.33 -1.43
CA TYR A 326 -12.64 -9.85 -0.26
C TYR A 326 -14.13 -10.21 -0.32
N LYS A 327 -14.77 -10.13 -1.50
CA LYS A 327 -16.17 -10.60 -1.68
C LYS A 327 -16.29 -12.10 -1.38
N GLY A 328 -15.38 -12.93 -1.90
CA GLY A 328 -15.37 -14.37 -1.66
C GLY A 328 -15.07 -14.75 -0.21
N ALA A 329 -14.24 -13.98 0.50
CA ALA A 329 -13.98 -14.17 1.93
C ALA A 329 -15.19 -13.83 2.82
N HIS A 330 -16.05 -12.90 2.40
CA HIS A 330 -17.28 -12.54 3.12
C HIS A 330 -18.45 -13.49 2.85
N THR A 331 -18.40 -14.28 1.78
CA THR A 331 -19.47 -15.25 1.44
C THR A 331 -19.30 -16.60 2.16
N LYS A 332 -18.17 -16.81 2.85
CA LYS A 332 -17.87 -18.04 3.61
C LYS A 332 -18.05 -17.90 5.13
N CYS A 333 -18.73 -16.83 5.59
CA CYS A 333 -19.08 -16.62 7.00
C CYS A 333 -20.57 -16.89 7.24
#